data_00920fb6874e604415e9e15b49a46485
#
_entry.id   00920fb6874e604415e9e15b49a46485
#
_cell.length_a   1.000
_cell.length_b   1.000
_cell.length_c   1.000
_cell.angle_alpha   90.00
_cell.angle_beta   90.00
_cell.angle_gamma   90.00
#
_symmetry.space_group_name_H-M   'P 1'
#
loop_
_entity.id
_entity.type
_entity.pdbx_description
1 polymer ?
#
loop_
_entity_poly.entity_id
_entity_poly.type
_entity_poly.pdbx_seq_one_letter_code
_entity_poly.pdbx_strand_id
1 'polypeptide(L)'
;MLHDSGKLNDQVKRVWDTNADHWDSKMGEGNEFHELLIKPVQLKFLDICERDLILDIACGNGQFSRTMAEFGANVLATDISPFMIRNAQKRTSDKIKNLSFHVLDATDHSALVKLGERTFDSVVCTMALFDISNVEPLIRSISDLIKPEGKFVFSILHPAFNSPPDMSMSERRIFSEGRTINSYSVNVSKYRSPAVYKSVAMDGQPELQPVFHRSMTDLFNMCFDSGLVIDGFDEPTFGGKIKHANNLSWFNLDDIPPVLICRIRNRNRS
;
A
#
# COMPACT_ATOMS: atom_id res chain seq x y z
N MET A 1 18.59 -7.16 16.97
CA MET A 1 17.99 -8.43 17.45
C MET A 1 16.89 -8.80 16.48
N LEU A 2 17.15 -9.75 15.60
CA LEU A 2 16.16 -10.34 14.70
C LEU A 2 15.21 -11.17 15.58
N HIS A 3 14.13 -10.57 16.05
CA HIS A 3 13.01 -11.34 16.55
C HIS A 3 12.55 -12.26 15.41
N ASP A 4 12.40 -13.53 15.73
CA ASP A 4 11.92 -14.63 14.91
C ASP A 4 10.90 -14.16 13.86
N SER A 5 11.37 -13.84 12.65
CA SER A 5 10.57 -13.24 11.59
C SER A 5 9.39 -14.14 11.19
N GLY A 6 9.53 -15.44 11.37
CA GLY A 6 8.45 -16.41 11.14
C GLY A 6 7.28 -16.19 12.10
N LYS A 7 7.55 -16.10 13.41
CA LYS A 7 6.48 -15.87 14.41
C LYS A 7 5.74 -14.55 14.19
N LEU A 8 6.47 -13.52 13.73
CA LEU A 8 5.88 -12.22 13.46
C LEU A 8 4.97 -12.26 12.23
N ASN A 9 5.39 -12.99 11.20
CA ASN A 9 4.59 -13.21 10.00
C ASN A 9 3.33 -14.03 10.29
N ASP A 10 3.43 -15.10 11.10
CA ASP A 10 2.28 -15.87 11.58
C ASP A 10 1.29 -14.99 12.35
N GLN A 11 1.81 -14.04 13.15
CA GLN A 11 0.96 -13.08 13.85
C GLN A 11 0.25 -12.14 12.86
N VAL A 12 0.93 -11.61 11.85
CA VAL A 12 0.34 -10.78 10.79
C VAL A 12 -0.81 -11.53 10.12
N LYS A 13 -0.55 -12.77 9.67
CA LYS A 13 -1.55 -13.61 9.03
C LYS A 13 -2.78 -13.80 9.93
N ARG A 14 -2.59 -14.22 11.18
CA ARG A 14 -3.67 -14.43 12.15
C ARG A 14 -4.52 -13.17 12.37
N VAL A 15 -3.88 -12.01 12.50
CA VAL A 15 -4.58 -10.74 12.72
C VAL A 15 -5.41 -10.37 11.49
N TRP A 16 -4.87 -10.53 10.28
CA TRP A 16 -5.63 -10.27 9.05
C TRP A 16 -6.73 -11.29 8.82
N ASP A 17 -6.53 -12.56 9.20
CA ASP A 17 -7.59 -13.58 9.19
C ASP A 17 -8.76 -13.16 10.12
N THR A 18 -8.44 -12.65 11.31
CA THR A 18 -9.45 -12.19 12.30
C THR A 18 -10.18 -10.92 11.84
N ASN A 19 -9.47 -9.99 11.22
CA ASN A 19 -10.00 -8.69 10.82
C ASN A 19 -10.71 -8.69 9.45
N ALA A 20 -10.57 -9.77 8.66
CA ALA A 20 -10.95 -9.79 7.25
C ALA A 20 -12.40 -9.35 6.99
N ASP A 21 -13.36 -9.93 7.70
CA ASP A 21 -14.79 -9.63 7.46
C ASP A 21 -15.14 -8.20 7.93
N HIS A 22 -14.54 -7.73 9.03
CA HIS A 22 -14.76 -6.36 9.50
C HIS A 22 -14.15 -5.35 8.53
N TRP A 23 -12.88 -5.57 8.12
CA TRP A 23 -12.19 -4.70 7.17
C TRP A 23 -12.93 -4.64 5.83
N ASP A 24 -13.36 -5.79 5.31
CA ASP A 24 -14.15 -5.87 4.08
C ASP A 24 -15.46 -5.09 4.15
N SER A 25 -16.16 -5.18 5.27
CA SER A 25 -17.42 -4.45 5.47
C SER A 25 -17.25 -2.92 5.51
N LYS A 26 -16.09 -2.44 5.98
CA LYS A 26 -15.77 -1.01 6.07
C LYS A 26 -15.16 -0.46 4.79
N MET A 27 -14.25 -1.22 4.16
CA MET A 27 -13.60 -0.81 2.93
C MET A 27 -14.58 -0.83 1.74
N GLY A 28 -15.41 -1.86 1.65
CA GLY A 28 -16.35 -2.01 0.53
C GLY A 28 -15.67 -1.96 -0.82
N GLU A 29 -16.11 -1.08 -1.69
CA GLU A 29 -15.51 -0.82 -3.01
C GLU A 29 -14.51 0.35 -2.99
N GLY A 30 -14.13 0.84 -1.82
CA GLY A 30 -13.16 1.90 -1.61
C GLY A 30 -13.61 2.95 -0.61
N ASN A 31 -12.66 3.56 0.06
CA ASN A 31 -12.87 4.74 0.88
C ASN A 31 -12.33 5.99 0.18
N GLU A 32 -12.58 7.17 0.75
CA GLU A 32 -12.14 8.45 0.17
C GLU A 32 -10.62 8.54 0.00
N PHE A 33 -9.82 7.97 0.90
CA PHE A 33 -8.37 7.88 0.74
C PHE A 33 -7.99 7.12 -0.52
N HIS A 34 -8.61 5.97 -0.72
CA HIS A 34 -8.36 5.14 -1.88
C HIS A 34 -8.82 5.83 -3.17
N GLU A 35 -10.07 6.30 -3.20
CA GLU A 35 -10.68 6.85 -4.42
C GLU A 35 -10.07 8.19 -4.85
N LEU A 36 -9.67 9.04 -3.91
CA LEU A 36 -9.24 10.40 -4.22
C LEU A 36 -7.72 10.57 -4.28
N LEU A 37 -6.96 9.79 -3.52
CA LEU A 37 -5.50 9.94 -3.44
C LEU A 37 -4.77 8.81 -4.16
N ILE A 38 -5.16 7.55 -3.90
CA ILE A 38 -4.35 6.40 -4.27
C ILE A 38 -4.67 5.93 -5.68
N LYS A 39 -5.92 5.56 -5.94
CA LYS A 39 -6.38 4.96 -7.18
C LYS A 39 -6.04 5.79 -8.44
N PRO A 40 -6.25 7.13 -8.46
CA PRO A 40 -5.94 7.92 -9.66
C PRO A 40 -4.46 7.91 -10.01
N VAL A 41 -3.58 8.00 -8.99
CA VAL A 41 -2.13 8.01 -9.20
C VAL A 41 -1.62 6.62 -9.58
N GLN A 42 -2.10 5.56 -8.90
CA GLN A 42 -1.71 4.20 -9.25
C GLN A 42 -2.13 3.83 -10.67
N LEU A 43 -3.35 4.18 -11.10
CA LEU A 43 -3.79 3.95 -12.49
C LEU A 43 -2.92 4.71 -13.49
N LYS A 44 -2.58 5.97 -13.21
CA LYS A 44 -1.65 6.76 -14.04
C LYS A 44 -0.26 6.10 -14.12
N PHE A 45 0.26 5.58 -13.01
CA PHE A 45 1.57 4.95 -12.98
C PHE A 45 1.58 3.56 -13.61
N LEU A 46 0.50 2.80 -13.44
CA LEU A 46 0.33 1.51 -14.10
C LEU A 46 0.17 1.65 -15.61
N ASP A 47 -0.53 2.69 -16.09
CA ASP A 47 -0.75 2.93 -17.52
C ASP A 47 -1.15 1.61 -18.22
N ILE A 48 -2.29 1.06 -17.76
CA ILE A 48 -2.74 -0.29 -18.09
C ILE A 48 -3.11 -0.38 -19.57
N CYS A 49 -2.53 -1.35 -20.26
CA CYS A 49 -2.92 -1.74 -21.60
C CYS A 49 -3.83 -2.98 -21.54
N GLU A 50 -4.68 -3.14 -22.55
CA GLU A 50 -5.53 -4.31 -22.69
C GLU A 50 -4.68 -5.59 -22.72
N ARG A 51 -5.03 -6.57 -21.88
CA ARG A 51 -4.34 -7.86 -21.70
C ARG A 51 -3.00 -7.81 -20.96
N ASP A 52 -2.58 -6.67 -20.44
CA ASP A 52 -1.45 -6.64 -19.50
C ASP A 52 -1.63 -7.72 -18.42
N LEU A 53 -0.59 -8.43 -18.08
CA LEU A 53 -0.61 -9.35 -16.95
C LEU A 53 -0.10 -8.63 -15.70
N ILE A 54 -0.99 -8.46 -14.73
CA ILE A 54 -0.70 -7.71 -13.50
C ILE A 54 -0.79 -8.65 -12.29
N LEU A 55 0.23 -8.59 -11.44
CA LEU A 55 0.24 -9.24 -10.13
C LEU A 55 -0.13 -8.22 -9.05
N ASP A 56 -1.21 -8.48 -8.31
CA ASP A 56 -1.63 -7.66 -7.17
C ASP A 56 -1.25 -8.37 -5.86
N ILE A 57 -0.29 -7.80 -5.14
CA ILE A 57 0.25 -8.34 -3.88
C ILE A 57 -0.48 -7.72 -2.70
N ALA A 58 -0.94 -8.57 -1.76
CA ALA A 58 -1.74 -8.17 -0.60
C ALA A 58 -3.01 -7.43 -1.03
N CYS A 59 -3.79 -8.05 -1.90
CA CYS A 59 -4.94 -7.46 -2.58
C CYS A 59 -6.15 -7.19 -1.66
N GLY A 60 -6.14 -7.66 -0.41
CA GLY A 60 -7.26 -7.54 0.51
C GLY A 60 -8.55 -8.13 -0.06
N ASN A 61 -9.63 -7.36 -0.10
CA ASN A 61 -10.92 -7.79 -0.67
C ASN A 61 -10.99 -7.65 -2.21
N GLY A 62 -9.86 -7.44 -2.88
CA GLY A 62 -9.77 -7.42 -4.34
C GLY A 62 -10.35 -6.17 -5.01
N GLN A 63 -10.59 -5.10 -4.29
CA GLN A 63 -11.18 -3.86 -4.80
C GLN A 63 -10.35 -3.27 -5.97
N PHE A 64 -9.05 -3.08 -5.78
CA PHE A 64 -8.20 -2.53 -6.84
C PHE A 64 -7.92 -3.57 -7.94
N SER A 65 -7.87 -4.86 -7.58
CA SER A 65 -7.77 -5.96 -8.56
C SER A 65 -8.94 -5.94 -9.55
N ARG A 66 -10.19 -5.77 -9.06
CA ARG A 66 -11.37 -5.63 -9.93
C ARG A 66 -11.25 -4.42 -10.83
N THR A 67 -10.85 -3.27 -10.30
CA THR A 67 -10.61 -2.07 -11.11
C THR A 67 -9.63 -2.34 -12.25
N MET A 68 -8.48 -2.95 -11.98
CA MET A 68 -7.49 -3.26 -13.02
C MET A 68 -8.03 -4.23 -14.08
N ALA A 69 -8.80 -5.23 -13.65
CA ALA A 69 -9.45 -6.17 -14.57
C ALA A 69 -10.52 -5.50 -15.46
N GLU A 70 -11.26 -4.52 -14.93
CA GLU A 70 -12.21 -3.69 -15.69
C GLU A 70 -11.51 -2.79 -16.71
N PHE A 71 -10.28 -2.39 -16.48
CA PHE A 71 -9.41 -1.69 -17.45
C PHE A 71 -8.82 -2.63 -18.52
N GLY A 72 -9.16 -3.93 -18.49
CA GLY A 72 -8.77 -4.91 -19.50
C GLY A 72 -7.52 -5.72 -19.18
N ALA A 73 -6.89 -5.54 -18.02
CA ALA A 73 -5.76 -6.34 -17.59
C ALA A 73 -6.20 -7.77 -17.20
N ASN A 74 -5.30 -8.74 -17.38
CA ASN A 74 -5.39 -10.04 -16.72
C ASN A 74 -4.73 -9.93 -15.34
N VAL A 75 -5.49 -10.14 -14.28
CA VAL A 75 -5.00 -9.89 -12.92
C VAL A 75 -4.88 -11.19 -12.14
N LEU A 76 -3.70 -11.43 -11.58
CA LEU A 76 -3.44 -12.42 -10.55
C LEU A 76 -3.36 -11.68 -9.21
N ALA A 77 -4.37 -11.83 -8.37
CA ALA A 77 -4.45 -11.16 -7.08
C ALA A 77 -4.11 -12.13 -5.94
N THR A 78 -3.27 -11.69 -5.02
CA THR A 78 -2.76 -12.53 -3.93
C THR A 78 -2.86 -11.84 -2.58
N ASP A 79 -3.15 -12.62 -1.55
CA ASP A 79 -3.15 -12.16 -0.15
C ASP A 79 -2.71 -13.30 0.77
N ILE A 80 -2.10 -12.97 1.90
CA ILE A 80 -1.70 -13.98 2.89
C ILE A 80 -2.91 -14.58 3.61
N SER A 81 -4.02 -13.84 3.70
CA SER A 81 -5.23 -14.26 4.39
C SER A 81 -6.19 -14.99 3.44
N PRO A 82 -6.48 -16.28 3.67
CA PRO A 82 -7.52 -16.97 2.92
C PRO A 82 -8.92 -16.38 3.14
N PHE A 83 -9.15 -15.66 4.23
CA PHE A 83 -10.43 -14.99 4.49
C PHE A 83 -10.57 -13.72 3.64
N MET A 84 -9.48 -12.95 3.44
CA MET A 84 -9.46 -11.85 2.47
C MET A 84 -9.73 -12.36 1.06
N ILE A 85 -9.05 -13.42 0.63
CA ILE A 85 -9.27 -14.04 -0.69
C ILE A 85 -10.73 -14.50 -0.86
N ARG A 86 -11.32 -15.12 0.16
CA ARG A 86 -12.74 -15.50 0.14
C ARG A 86 -13.65 -14.29 -0.05
N ASN A 87 -13.37 -13.18 0.64
CA ASN A 87 -14.16 -11.96 0.53
C ASN A 87 -13.97 -11.30 -0.85
N ALA A 88 -12.74 -11.28 -1.37
CA ALA A 88 -12.45 -10.81 -2.72
C ALA A 88 -13.23 -11.60 -3.79
N GLN A 89 -13.24 -12.92 -3.69
CA GLN A 89 -14.00 -13.79 -4.59
C GLN A 89 -15.51 -13.53 -4.52
N LYS A 90 -16.08 -13.37 -3.30
CA LYS A 90 -17.50 -13.06 -3.10
C LYS A 90 -17.94 -11.74 -3.70
N ARG A 91 -17.05 -10.72 -3.68
CA ARG A 91 -17.32 -9.39 -4.25
C ARG A 91 -17.14 -9.34 -5.75
N THR A 92 -16.44 -10.31 -6.33
CA THR A 92 -16.13 -10.30 -7.75
C THR A 92 -17.29 -10.89 -8.55
N SER A 93 -17.81 -10.12 -9.50
CA SER A 93 -18.86 -10.56 -10.39
C SER A 93 -18.37 -11.68 -11.31
N ASP A 94 -19.24 -12.68 -11.56
CA ASP A 94 -18.98 -13.76 -12.53
C ASP A 94 -18.73 -13.26 -13.96
N LYS A 95 -18.99 -11.98 -14.25
CA LYS A 95 -18.70 -11.37 -15.54
C LYS A 95 -17.22 -11.05 -15.73
N ILE A 96 -16.48 -10.85 -14.62
CA ILE A 96 -15.03 -10.57 -14.64
C ILE A 96 -14.30 -11.92 -14.76
N LYS A 97 -13.83 -12.26 -15.96
CA LYS A 97 -13.16 -13.55 -16.26
C LYS A 97 -11.63 -13.46 -16.28
N ASN A 98 -11.08 -12.26 -16.27
CA ASN A 98 -9.67 -11.94 -16.35
C ASN A 98 -9.05 -11.61 -14.97
N LEU A 99 -9.66 -12.11 -13.89
CA LEU A 99 -9.19 -11.94 -12.52
C LEU A 99 -9.22 -13.28 -11.78
N SER A 100 -8.10 -13.62 -11.16
CA SER A 100 -7.95 -14.80 -10.31
C SER A 100 -7.36 -14.43 -8.96
N PHE A 101 -7.70 -15.22 -7.92
CA PHE A 101 -7.31 -14.98 -6.54
C PHE A 101 -6.59 -16.18 -5.96
N HIS A 102 -5.45 -15.98 -5.30
CA HIS A 102 -4.67 -17.02 -4.67
C HIS A 102 -4.17 -16.60 -3.29
N VAL A 103 -4.08 -17.56 -2.37
CA VAL A 103 -3.41 -17.34 -1.09
C VAL A 103 -1.91 -17.41 -1.31
N LEU A 104 -1.18 -16.35 -0.94
CA LEU A 104 0.27 -16.29 -1.10
C LEU A 104 0.87 -15.36 -0.04
N ASP A 105 1.98 -15.81 0.53
CA ASP A 105 2.77 -15.03 1.48
C ASP A 105 3.82 -14.22 0.73
N ALA A 106 3.72 -12.90 0.78
CA ALA A 106 4.66 -11.98 0.15
C ALA A 106 6.08 -12.00 0.79
N THR A 107 6.25 -12.65 1.95
CA THR A 107 7.56 -12.85 2.56
C THR A 107 8.28 -14.11 2.07
N ASP A 108 7.61 -14.96 1.29
CA ASP A 108 8.19 -16.16 0.68
C ASP A 108 8.67 -15.88 -0.76
N HIS A 109 9.96 -15.55 -0.86
CA HIS A 109 10.62 -15.34 -2.17
C HIS A 109 10.45 -16.53 -3.11
N SER A 110 10.56 -17.77 -2.60
CA SER A 110 10.45 -18.96 -3.43
C SER A 110 9.05 -19.15 -4.01
N ALA A 111 8.02 -18.80 -3.24
CA ALA A 111 6.63 -18.82 -3.70
C ALA A 111 6.37 -17.73 -4.74
N LEU A 112 6.92 -16.53 -4.53
CA LEU A 112 6.80 -15.42 -5.48
C LEU A 112 7.44 -15.75 -6.83
N VAL A 113 8.68 -16.20 -6.86
CA VAL A 113 9.39 -16.51 -8.13
C VAL A 113 8.71 -17.64 -8.92
N LYS A 114 8.04 -18.60 -8.25
CA LYS A 114 7.26 -19.65 -8.92
C LYS A 114 6.06 -19.13 -9.71
N LEU A 115 5.62 -17.89 -9.48
CA LEU A 115 4.56 -17.26 -10.29
C LEU A 115 5.02 -17.00 -11.74
N GLY A 116 6.33 -16.95 -11.98
CA GLY A 116 6.93 -16.85 -13.31
C GLY A 116 7.93 -15.70 -13.43
N GLU A 117 9.13 -16.01 -13.93
CA GLU A 117 10.15 -15.03 -14.20
C GLU A 117 9.78 -14.17 -15.40
N ARG A 118 9.98 -12.84 -15.29
CA ARG A 118 9.74 -11.85 -16.35
C ARG A 118 8.38 -12.00 -17.02
N THR A 119 7.38 -12.31 -16.21
CA THR A 119 6.05 -12.66 -16.68
C THR A 119 5.09 -11.48 -16.64
N PHE A 120 5.21 -10.62 -15.61
CA PHE A 120 4.25 -9.56 -15.36
C PHE A 120 4.63 -8.24 -16.05
N ASP A 121 3.66 -7.61 -16.69
CA ASP A 121 3.77 -6.24 -17.20
C ASP A 121 3.83 -5.25 -16.05
N SER A 122 3.09 -5.55 -14.97
CA SER A 122 3.16 -4.78 -13.75
C SER A 122 2.95 -5.66 -12.51
N VAL A 123 3.59 -5.26 -11.42
CA VAL A 123 3.28 -5.73 -10.07
C VAL A 123 2.74 -4.54 -9.29
N VAL A 124 1.71 -4.74 -8.47
CA VAL A 124 1.16 -3.67 -7.63
C VAL A 124 1.08 -4.15 -6.17
N CYS A 125 1.27 -3.21 -5.24
CA CYS A 125 1.06 -3.43 -3.81
C CYS A 125 0.40 -2.18 -3.21
N THR A 126 -0.90 -2.25 -2.97
CA THR A 126 -1.69 -1.09 -2.57
C THR A 126 -1.84 -1.03 -1.07
N MET A 127 -1.22 -0.03 -0.42
CA MET A 127 -1.34 0.27 1.00
C MET A 127 -1.06 -0.94 1.92
N ALA A 128 -0.09 -1.79 1.56
CA ALA A 128 0.18 -3.02 2.31
C ALA A 128 1.65 -3.22 2.72
N LEU A 129 2.63 -2.52 2.11
CA LEU A 129 4.04 -2.73 2.46
C LEU A 129 4.36 -2.50 3.94
N PHE A 130 3.60 -1.65 4.62
CA PHE A 130 3.75 -1.41 6.06
C PHE A 130 3.10 -2.50 6.93
N ASP A 131 2.30 -3.39 6.35
CA ASP A 131 1.71 -4.55 7.03
C ASP A 131 2.52 -5.84 6.81
N ILE A 132 3.46 -5.83 5.87
CA ILE A 132 4.36 -6.96 5.59
C ILE A 132 5.54 -6.94 6.55
N SER A 133 5.70 -8.02 7.33
CA SER A 133 6.71 -8.13 8.40
C SER A 133 8.15 -7.98 7.88
N ASN A 134 8.45 -8.61 6.75
CA ASN A 134 9.71 -8.49 6.02
C ASN A 134 9.43 -8.26 4.53
N VAL A 135 9.71 -7.07 4.04
CA VAL A 135 9.48 -6.71 2.62
C VAL A 135 10.66 -7.06 1.71
N GLU A 136 11.84 -7.38 2.26
CA GLU A 136 13.03 -7.66 1.46
C GLU A 136 12.83 -8.82 0.46
N PRO A 137 12.24 -9.98 0.83
CA PRO A 137 11.98 -11.05 -0.12
C PRO A 137 11.05 -10.61 -1.26
N LEU A 138 10.03 -9.81 -0.97
CA LEU A 138 9.15 -9.24 -2.00
C LEU A 138 9.94 -8.32 -2.93
N ILE A 139 10.63 -7.31 -2.40
CA ILE A 139 11.36 -6.33 -3.20
C ILE A 139 12.40 -7.02 -4.10
N ARG A 140 13.11 -8.02 -3.57
CA ARG A 140 14.07 -8.80 -4.37
C ARG A 140 13.39 -9.59 -5.47
N SER A 141 12.19 -10.13 -5.22
CA SER A 141 11.43 -10.87 -6.23
C SER A 141 10.92 -9.97 -7.37
N ILE A 142 10.70 -8.69 -7.13
CA ILE A 142 10.17 -7.77 -8.15
C ILE A 142 11.03 -7.76 -9.41
N SER A 143 12.37 -7.69 -9.26
CA SER A 143 13.30 -7.66 -10.39
C SER A 143 13.22 -8.92 -11.26
N ASP A 144 12.85 -10.05 -10.65
CA ASP A 144 12.70 -11.34 -11.36
C ASP A 144 11.31 -11.49 -11.98
N LEU A 145 10.27 -10.95 -11.34
CA LEU A 145 8.86 -11.09 -11.73
C LEU A 145 8.47 -10.20 -12.91
N ILE A 146 8.94 -8.95 -12.92
CA ILE A 146 8.54 -7.98 -13.96
C ILE A 146 9.32 -8.21 -15.26
N LYS A 147 8.65 -8.00 -16.39
CA LYS A 147 9.27 -7.92 -17.71
C LYS A 147 10.36 -6.84 -17.74
N PRO A 148 11.26 -6.82 -18.73
CA PRO A 148 12.30 -5.78 -18.84
C PRO A 148 11.75 -4.36 -18.74
N GLU A 149 10.61 -4.07 -19.40
CA GLU A 149 9.92 -2.78 -19.37
C GLU A 149 8.78 -2.74 -18.31
N GLY A 150 8.70 -3.78 -17.49
CA GLY A 150 7.67 -3.91 -16.46
C GLY A 150 7.81 -2.90 -15.34
N LYS A 151 6.75 -2.76 -14.56
CA LYS A 151 6.63 -1.75 -13.50
C LYS A 151 6.29 -2.42 -12.17
N PHE A 152 6.82 -1.91 -11.08
CA PHE A 152 6.29 -2.15 -9.76
C PHE A 152 5.70 -0.84 -9.24
N VAL A 153 4.40 -0.82 -8.95
CA VAL A 153 3.71 0.36 -8.40
C VAL A 153 3.24 0.03 -7.00
N PHE A 154 3.61 0.84 -6.04
CA PHE A 154 3.09 0.68 -4.68
C PHE A 154 2.61 2.00 -4.10
N SER A 155 1.66 1.92 -3.18
CA SER A 155 1.28 3.00 -2.28
C SER A 155 1.52 2.59 -0.82
N ILE A 156 1.86 3.56 0.00
CA ILE A 156 2.18 3.36 1.41
C ILE A 156 1.74 4.58 2.22
N LEU A 157 1.43 4.39 3.51
CA LEU A 157 1.37 5.52 4.43
C LEU A 157 2.68 6.31 4.33
N HIS A 158 2.58 7.65 4.25
CA HIS A 158 3.77 8.45 4.02
C HIS A 158 4.79 8.28 5.16
N PRO A 159 5.98 7.70 4.91
CA PRO A 159 6.90 7.34 5.98
C PRO A 159 7.33 8.51 6.85
N ALA A 160 7.45 9.72 6.25
CA ALA A 160 7.88 10.92 6.97
C ALA A 160 6.73 11.66 7.66
N PHE A 161 5.50 11.57 7.16
CA PHE A 161 4.40 12.39 7.68
C PHE A 161 3.30 11.57 8.36
N ASN A 162 3.09 10.33 7.95
CA ASN A 162 2.03 9.47 8.47
C ASN A 162 2.62 8.16 9.02
N SER A 163 3.47 8.27 10.02
CA SER A 163 4.18 7.14 10.62
C SER A 163 4.04 7.13 12.13
N PRO A 164 2.92 6.64 12.68
CA PRO A 164 2.80 6.40 14.11
C PRO A 164 3.86 5.39 14.60
N PRO A 165 4.20 5.33 15.90
CA PRO A 165 3.50 6.00 17.01
C PRO A 165 4.03 7.40 17.32
N ASP A 166 5.11 7.81 16.69
CA ASP A 166 5.85 9.03 17.02
C ASP A 166 5.41 10.22 16.15
N MET A 167 4.16 10.21 15.65
CA MET A 167 3.55 11.27 14.86
C MET A 167 2.31 11.81 15.57
N SER A 168 2.14 13.11 15.55
CA SER A 168 0.92 13.80 16.02
C SER A 168 0.57 14.97 15.13
N MET A 169 -0.73 15.24 14.99
CA MET A 169 -1.22 16.45 14.36
C MET A 169 -1.39 17.55 15.40
N SER A 170 -1.14 18.80 15.01
CA SER A 170 -1.40 19.96 15.84
C SER A 170 -2.07 21.08 15.06
N GLU A 171 -2.95 21.84 15.74
CA GLU A 171 -3.56 23.06 15.25
C GLU A 171 -2.97 24.25 16.01
N ARG A 172 -2.57 25.28 15.29
CA ARG A 172 -2.11 26.54 15.84
C ARG A 172 -2.93 27.68 15.25
N ARG A 173 -3.47 28.56 16.12
CA ARG A 173 -4.08 29.81 15.70
C ARG A 173 -3.01 30.88 15.56
N ILE A 174 -2.93 31.49 14.38
CA ILE A 174 -1.99 32.55 14.06
C ILE A 174 -2.82 33.79 13.73
N PHE A 175 -2.52 34.91 14.41
CA PHE A 175 -3.08 36.22 14.07
C PHE A 175 -2.12 36.91 13.11
N SER A 176 -2.57 37.08 11.86
CA SER A 176 -1.77 37.75 10.82
C SER A 176 -2.68 38.67 10.00
N GLU A 177 -2.21 39.85 9.70
CA GLU A 177 -2.92 40.84 8.86
C GLU A 177 -4.36 41.10 9.29
N GLY A 178 -4.61 41.20 10.60
CA GLY A 178 -5.96 41.44 11.13
C GLY A 178 -6.93 40.26 11.07
N ARG A 179 -6.46 39.06 10.74
CA ARG A 179 -7.28 37.83 10.66
C ARG A 179 -6.68 36.73 11.50
N THR A 180 -7.55 35.89 12.04
CA THR A 180 -7.13 34.62 12.67
C THR A 180 -7.07 33.55 11.57
N ILE A 181 -5.88 32.95 11.42
CA ILE A 181 -5.62 31.84 10.49
C ILE A 181 -5.32 30.60 11.32
N ASN A 182 -6.00 29.49 11.02
CA ASN A 182 -5.63 28.20 11.57
C ASN A 182 -4.52 27.59 10.71
N SER A 183 -3.41 27.23 11.34
CA SER A 183 -2.31 26.51 10.72
C SER A 183 -2.27 25.10 11.28
N TYR A 184 -2.18 24.13 10.40
CA TYR A 184 -2.09 22.71 10.76
C TYR A 184 -0.69 22.20 10.49
N SER A 185 -0.20 21.33 11.35
CA SER A 185 1.12 20.72 11.19
C SER A 185 1.13 19.27 11.65
N VAL A 186 2.09 18.51 11.16
CA VAL A 186 2.42 17.18 11.61
C VAL A 186 3.76 17.24 12.34
N ASN A 187 3.80 16.75 13.57
CA ASN A 187 5.00 16.62 14.35
C ASN A 187 5.50 15.19 14.26
N VAL A 188 6.74 15.00 13.85
CA VAL A 188 7.33 13.68 13.63
C VAL A 188 8.59 13.55 14.48
N SER A 189 8.74 12.41 15.15
CA SER A 189 9.96 12.02 15.85
C SER A 189 10.36 10.59 15.47
N LYS A 190 11.63 10.22 15.70
CA LYS A 190 12.20 8.89 15.47
C LYS A 190 11.99 8.31 14.05
N TYR A 191 11.81 9.17 13.05
CA TYR A 191 11.61 8.77 11.66
C TYR A 191 12.63 7.74 11.13
N ARG A 192 13.90 7.86 11.52
CA ARG A 192 14.98 6.96 11.08
C ARG A 192 15.03 5.62 11.83
N SER A 193 14.29 5.48 12.91
CA SER A 193 14.33 4.29 13.75
C SER A 193 13.28 3.28 13.28
N PRO A 194 13.66 2.10 12.74
CA PRO A 194 12.70 1.05 12.43
C PRO A 194 11.89 0.68 13.69
N ALA A 195 10.59 0.56 13.53
CA ALA A 195 9.69 0.25 14.63
C ALA A 195 8.57 -0.69 14.19
N VAL A 196 8.10 -1.48 15.15
CA VAL A 196 6.86 -2.24 15.01
C VAL A 196 5.89 -1.73 16.07
N TYR A 197 4.72 -1.33 15.65
CA TYR A 197 3.68 -0.84 16.55
C TYR A 197 2.33 -1.48 16.19
N LYS A 198 1.38 -1.38 17.10
CA LYS A 198 0.01 -1.85 16.87
C LYS A 198 -0.89 -0.68 16.48
N SER A 199 -1.67 -0.85 15.44
CA SER A 199 -2.56 0.16 14.91
C SER A 199 -3.93 -0.38 14.59
N VAL A 200 -4.86 0.55 14.37
CA VAL A 200 -6.20 0.29 13.86
C VAL A 200 -6.24 0.73 12.40
N ALA A 201 -6.56 -0.18 11.48
CA ALA A 201 -6.82 0.19 10.08
C ALA A 201 -8.24 0.75 9.90
N MET A 202 -9.21 0.11 10.58
CA MET A 202 -10.62 0.47 10.51
C MET A 202 -11.22 0.51 11.92
N ASP A 203 -11.97 1.57 12.21
CA ASP A 203 -12.62 1.74 13.51
C ASP A 203 -13.48 0.54 13.87
N GLY A 204 -13.27 0.02 15.09
CA GLY A 204 -13.98 -1.13 15.61
C GLY A 204 -13.48 -2.48 15.16
N GLN A 205 -12.31 -2.55 14.48
CA GLN A 205 -11.74 -3.85 14.10
C GLN A 205 -11.41 -4.73 15.31
N PRO A 206 -11.57 -6.07 15.19
CA PRO A 206 -11.44 -7.00 16.31
C PRO A 206 -10.05 -7.03 16.95
N GLU A 207 -8.98 -6.98 16.15
CA GLU A 207 -7.59 -7.02 16.64
C GLU A 207 -6.77 -5.87 16.06
N LEU A 208 -5.86 -5.32 16.89
CA LEU A 208 -4.87 -4.35 16.44
C LEU A 208 -3.85 -5.04 15.54
N GLN A 209 -3.60 -4.48 14.35
CA GLN A 209 -2.61 -5.01 13.43
C GLN A 209 -1.20 -4.52 13.76
N PRO A 210 -0.17 -5.35 13.57
CA PRO A 210 1.20 -4.90 13.60
C PRO A 210 1.48 -4.07 12.35
N VAL A 211 2.09 -2.91 12.53
CA VAL A 211 2.52 -2.01 11.45
C VAL A 211 4.02 -1.82 11.56
N PHE A 212 4.71 -1.91 10.44
CA PHE A 212 6.15 -1.90 10.34
C PHE A 212 6.62 -0.57 9.75
N HIS A 213 7.12 0.31 10.60
CA HIS A 213 7.73 1.55 10.14
C HIS A 213 9.09 1.30 9.51
N ARG A 214 9.28 1.83 8.32
CA ARG A 214 10.55 1.89 7.57
C ARG A 214 10.73 3.30 7.03
N SER A 215 11.92 3.88 7.20
CA SER A 215 12.22 5.16 6.57
C SER A 215 12.28 5.01 5.04
N MET A 216 12.09 6.10 4.31
CA MET A 216 12.30 6.11 2.85
C MET A 216 13.69 5.61 2.48
N THR A 217 14.71 5.95 3.28
CA THR A 217 16.08 5.46 3.05
C THR A 217 16.13 3.93 3.10
N ASP A 218 15.52 3.31 4.12
CA ASP A 218 15.56 1.86 4.27
C ASP A 218 14.78 1.18 3.16
N LEU A 219 13.59 1.70 2.82
CA LEU A 219 12.75 1.16 1.77
C LEU A 219 13.40 1.28 0.39
N PHE A 220 13.92 2.45 0.04
CA PHE A 220 14.47 2.67 -1.29
C PHE A 220 15.85 2.03 -1.50
N ASN A 221 16.67 1.93 -0.44
CA ASN A 221 17.92 1.19 -0.55
C ASN A 221 17.68 -0.30 -0.86
N MET A 222 16.66 -0.94 -0.26
CA MET A 222 16.28 -2.30 -0.64
C MET A 222 15.95 -2.42 -2.13
N CYS A 223 15.26 -1.42 -2.70
CA CYS A 223 14.99 -1.37 -4.14
C CYS A 223 16.28 -1.23 -4.95
N PHE A 224 17.16 -0.29 -4.59
CA PHE A 224 18.42 -0.04 -5.31
C PHE A 224 19.37 -1.22 -5.24
N ASP A 225 19.47 -1.87 -4.09
CA ASP A 225 20.30 -3.07 -3.88
C ASP A 225 19.77 -4.27 -4.68
N SER A 226 18.47 -4.29 -4.97
CA SER A 226 17.81 -5.29 -5.83
C SER A 226 17.88 -4.95 -7.33
N GLY A 227 18.65 -3.92 -7.73
CA GLY A 227 18.79 -3.51 -9.13
C GLY A 227 17.57 -2.79 -9.70
N LEU A 228 16.75 -2.22 -8.84
CA LEU A 228 15.56 -1.44 -9.19
C LEU A 228 15.86 0.07 -9.14
N VAL A 229 15.08 0.86 -9.85
CA VAL A 229 15.16 2.33 -9.84
C VAL A 229 13.77 2.93 -9.73
N ILE A 230 13.67 4.09 -9.08
CA ILE A 230 12.43 4.86 -9.02
C ILE A 230 12.36 5.74 -10.28
N ASP A 231 11.27 5.63 -11.03
CA ASP A 231 11.00 6.48 -12.20
C ASP A 231 9.66 7.22 -12.13
N GLY A 232 8.90 7.01 -11.07
CA GLY A 232 7.69 7.75 -10.74
C GLY A 232 7.53 7.92 -9.23
N PHE A 233 7.14 9.13 -8.82
CA PHE A 233 6.99 9.50 -7.42
C PHE A 233 5.86 10.51 -7.30
N ASP A 234 4.92 10.28 -6.41
CA ASP A 234 3.78 11.19 -6.17
C ASP A 234 3.39 11.18 -4.69
N GLU A 235 3.08 12.35 -4.17
CA GLU A 235 2.69 12.60 -2.77
C GLU A 235 1.34 13.33 -2.76
N PRO A 236 0.23 12.64 -3.08
CA PRO A 236 -1.06 13.30 -3.23
C PRO A 236 -1.62 13.80 -1.91
N THR A 237 -2.30 14.96 -1.98
CA THR A 237 -3.06 15.56 -0.88
C THR A 237 -4.52 15.75 -1.29
N PHE A 238 -5.41 15.96 -0.31
CA PHE A 238 -6.80 16.28 -0.61
C PHE A 238 -6.98 17.68 -1.21
N GLY A 239 -5.98 18.58 -1.05
CA GLY A 239 -5.93 19.90 -1.70
C GLY A 239 -7.15 20.78 -1.42
N GLY A 240 -7.75 20.68 -0.25
CA GLY A 240 -8.92 21.44 0.13
C GLY A 240 -10.24 21.06 -0.55
N LYS A 241 -10.25 20.01 -1.36
CA LYS A 241 -11.45 19.55 -2.08
C LYS A 241 -12.55 19.05 -1.16
N ILE A 242 -12.17 18.48 -0.02
CA ILE A 242 -13.06 17.97 1.01
C ILE A 242 -12.59 18.54 2.34
N LYS A 243 -13.52 18.98 3.19
CA LYS A 243 -13.24 19.40 4.56
C LYS A 243 -13.94 18.47 5.53
N HIS A 244 -13.23 18.05 6.54
CA HIS A 244 -13.76 17.21 7.60
C HIS A 244 -14.10 18.04 8.83
N ALA A 245 -15.17 17.67 9.56
CA ALA A 245 -15.58 18.38 10.78
C ALA A 245 -14.53 18.33 11.89
N ASN A 246 -13.73 17.26 11.97
CA ASN A 246 -12.57 17.20 12.84
C ASN A 246 -11.43 17.99 12.22
N ASN A 247 -11.01 19.07 12.86
CA ASN A 247 -9.93 19.95 12.37
C ASN A 247 -8.61 19.18 12.18
N LEU A 248 -8.28 18.25 13.08
CA LEU A 248 -7.09 17.41 13.00
C LEU A 248 -7.38 16.15 12.17
N SER A 249 -7.55 16.34 10.90
CA SER A 249 -7.80 15.28 9.91
C SER A 249 -6.95 15.51 8.68
N TRP A 250 -6.51 14.45 8.03
CA TRP A 250 -5.78 14.49 6.75
C TRP A 250 -6.53 15.29 5.67
N PHE A 251 -7.87 15.29 5.71
CA PHE A 251 -8.71 16.06 4.80
C PHE A 251 -8.53 17.58 4.92
N ASN A 252 -7.97 18.05 6.04
CA ASN A 252 -7.75 19.47 6.32
C ASN A 252 -6.28 19.89 6.22
N LEU A 253 -5.37 18.94 5.95
CA LEU A 253 -3.95 19.20 5.71
C LEU A 253 -3.69 19.28 4.21
N ASP A 254 -3.91 20.46 3.62
CA ASP A 254 -3.93 20.64 2.17
C ASP A 254 -2.56 20.43 1.49
N ASP A 255 -1.47 20.66 2.23
CA ASP A 255 -0.08 20.63 1.73
C ASP A 255 0.78 19.54 2.36
N ILE A 256 0.20 18.66 3.20
CA ILE A 256 0.94 17.59 3.86
C ILE A 256 0.38 16.24 3.37
N PRO A 257 1.16 15.48 2.59
CA PRO A 257 0.68 14.24 1.99
C PRO A 257 0.59 13.11 3.02
N PRO A 258 -0.58 12.44 3.16
CA PRO A 258 -0.74 11.29 4.04
C PRO A 258 -0.20 9.99 3.47
N VAL A 259 0.02 9.94 2.16
CA VAL A 259 0.46 8.75 1.42
C VAL A 259 1.57 9.09 0.44
N LEU A 260 2.38 8.08 0.15
CA LEU A 260 3.42 8.10 -0.86
C LEU A 260 3.10 7.02 -1.89
N ILE A 261 3.23 7.35 -3.17
CA ILE A 261 3.03 6.41 -4.28
C ILE A 261 4.27 6.43 -5.17
N CYS A 262 4.82 5.26 -5.44
CA CYS A 262 6.02 5.11 -6.25
C CYS A 262 5.79 4.16 -7.41
N ARG A 263 6.44 4.48 -8.54
CA ARG A 263 6.66 3.55 -9.63
C ARG A 263 8.14 3.22 -9.71
N ILE A 264 8.42 1.94 -9.82
CA ILE A 264 9.76 1.37 -9.82
C ILE A 264 9.91 0.49 -11.06
N ARG A 265 11.11 0.46 -11.64
CA ARG A 265 11.46 -0.37 -12.79
C ARG A 265 12.78 -1.09 -12.57
N ASN A 266 13.03 -2.09 -13.39
CA ASN A 266 14.37 -2.64 -13.49
C ASN A 266 15.35 -1.56 -13.97
N ARG A 267 16.52 -1.49 -13.34
CA ARG A 267 17.63 -0.70 -13.88
C ARG A 267 18.01 -1.33 -15.22
N ASN A 268 17.96 -0.56 -16.33
CA ASN A 268 18.44 -1.03 -17.62
C ASN A 268 19.86 -1.54 -17.45
N ARG A 269 20.04 -2.84 -17.57
CA ARG A 269 21.36 -3.42 -17.77
C ARG A 269 21.64 -3.25 -19.26
N SER A 270 22.38 -2.16 -19.58
CA SER A 270 22.98 -1.97 -20.91
C SER A 270 23.87 -3.13 -21.27
#